data_f6a11b73da251841767b59effe31f1d2
#
_entry.id   f6a11b73da251841767b59effe31f1d2
#
_cell.length_a   1.000
_cell.length_b   1.000
_cell.length_c   1.000
_cell.angle_alpha   90.00
_cell.angle_beta   90.00
_cell.angle_gamma   90.00
#
_symmetry.space_group_name_H-M   'P 1'
#
loop_
_entity.id
_entity.type
_entity.pdbx_description
1 polymer ?
#
loop_
_entity_poly.entity_id
_entity_poly.type
_entity_poly.pdbx_seq_one_letter_code
_entity_poly.pdbx_strand_id
1 'polypeptide(L)'
;MLLEPLGAARAAQRRTEAHLKVLRGLVRLGQERVRRAEGEDLRSLGGWFHETLAQASGSPALIALLTQLRHKIAWMYAVEQPARPADSWAEHGALVDAVARRDTERARLLAAQHAERATAAHRLRRPYVSGSTAGGARVRTSQHPVNIAGARH
;
A
#
# COMPACT_ATOMS: atom_id res chain seq x y z
N MET A 1 4.41 -9.71 -2.83
CA MET A 1 3.28 -10.03 -1.94
C MET A 1 2.54 -11.24 -2.50
N LEU A 2 2.42 -12.34 -1.71
CA LEU A 2 1.83 -13.61 -2.18
C LEU A 2 0.36 -13.77 -1.78
N LEU A 3 -0.10 -13.08 -0.75
CA LEU A 3 -1.45 -13.27 -0.19
C LEU A 3 -2.55 -12.65 -1.04
N GLU A 4 -2.35 -11.50 -1.64
CA GLU A 4 -3.36 -10.86 -2.49
C GLU A 4 -3.68 -11.67 -3.76
N PRO A 5 -2.67 -12.18 -4.51
CA PRO A 5 -2.93 -13.08 -5.63
C PRO A 5 -3.66 -14.36 -5.23
N LEU A 6 -3.32 -14.95 -4.08
CA LEU A 6 -4.02 -16.11 -3.55
C LEU A 6 -5.48 -15.78 -3.20
N GLY A 7 -5.71 -14.64 -2.54
CA GLY A 7 -7.04 -14.16 -2.21
C GLY A 7 -7.91 -13.95 -3.44
N ALA A 8 -7.37 -13.33 -4.49
CA ALA A 8 -8.07 -13.10 -5.75
C ALA A 8 -8.40 -14.39 -6.49
N ALA A 9 -7.48 -15.36 -6.53
CA ALA A 9 -7.72 -16.67 -7.11
C ALA A 9 -8.87 -17.42 -6.40
N ARG A 10 -8.87 -17.40 -5.07
CA ARG A 10 -9.94 -18.00 -4.28
C ARG A 10 -11.26 -17.25 -4.42
N ALA A 11 -11.22 -15.90 -4.49
CA ALA A 11 -12.40 -15.09 -4.76
C ALA A 11 -13.06 -15.49 -6.10
N ALA A 12 -12.28 -15.72 -7.15
CA ALA A 12 -12.78 -16.22 -8.43
C ALA A 12 -13.49 -17.56 -8.29
N GLN A 13 -12.99 -18.46 -7.44
CA GLN A 13 -13.62 -19.77 -7.18
C GLN A 13 -14.91 -19.67 -6.36
N ARG A 14 -14.95 -18.79 -5.36
CA ARG A 14 -15.95 -18.83 -4.29
C ARG A 14 -16.87 -17.62 -4.22
N ARG A 15 -16.68 -16.62 -5.07
CA ARG A 15 -17.49 -15.40 -5.11
C ARG A 15 -18.97 -15.72 -5.20
N THR A 16 -19.80 -14.93 -4.55
CA THR A 16 -21.25 -14.88 -4.70
C THR A 16 -21.67 -13.71 -5.59
N GLU A 17 -22.93 -13.71 -6.03
CA GLU A 17 -23.48 -12.54 -6.75
C GLU A 17 -23.52 -11.28 -5.88
N ALA A 18 -23.71 -11.44 -4.56
CA ALA A 18 -23.64 -10.33 -3.61
C ALA A 18 -22.24 -9.70 -3.59
N HIS A 19 -21.17 -10.51 -3.53
CA HIS A 19 -19.79 -10.01 -3.63
C HIS A 19 -19.55 -9.25 -4.94
N LEU A 20 -20.01 -9.78 -6.08
CA LEU A 20 -19.85 -9.14 -7.38
C LEU A 20 -20.60 -7.81 -7.45
N LYS A 21 -21.80 -7.73 -6.91
CA LYS A 21 -22.59 -6.49 -6.87
C LYS A 21 -21.84 -5.39 -6.13
N VAL A 22 -21.26 -5.70 -4.97
CA VAL A 22 -20.46 -4.74 -4.17
C VAL A 22 -19.20 -4.35 -4.91
N LEU A 23 -18.41 -5.32 -5.39
CA LEU A 23 -17.15 -5.06 -6.11
C LEU A 23 -17.36 -4.18 -7.35
N ARG A 24 -18.39 -4.48 -8.16
CA ARG A 24 -18.74 -3.67 -9.34
C ARG A 24 -19.19 -2.26 -8.96
N GLY A 25 -19.93 -2.12 -7.87
CA GLY A 25 -20.33 -0.82 -7.33
C GLY A 25 -19.14 0.03 -6.92
N LEU A 26 -18.20 -0.55 -6.20
CA LEU A 26 -16.97 0.12 -5.77
C LEU A 26 -16.10 0.54 -6.95
N VAL A 27 -15.93 -0.33 -7.96
CA VAL A 27 -15.18 0.01 -9.18
C VAL A 27 -15.80 1.19 -9.92
N ARG A 28 -17.12 1.17 -10.13
CA ARG A 28 -17.82 2.28 -10.79
C ARG A 28 -17.65 3.59 -10.03
N LEU A 29 -17.82 3.55 -8.71
CA LEU A 29 -17.67 4.74 -7.87
C LEU A 29 -16.24 5.27 -7.89
N GLY A 30 -15.24 4.40 -7.77
CA GLY A 30 -13.83 4.79 -7.84
C GLY A 30 -13.45 5.41 -9.18
N GLN A 31 -13.90 4.83 -10.29
CA GLN A 31 -13.69 5.39 -11.63
C GLN A 31 -14.39 6.74 -11.80
N GLU A 32 -15.57 6.91 -11.25
CA GLU A 32 -16.29 8.19 -11.29
C GLU A 32 -15.56 9.27 -10.48
N ARG A 33 -15.09 8.97 -9.27
CA ARG A 33 -14.30 9.88 -8.45
C ARG A 33 -13.02 10.33 -9.15
N VAL A 34 -12.34 9.39 -9.81
CA VAL A 34 -11.15 9.72 -10.62
C VAL A 34 -11.49 10.70 -11.75
N ARG A 35 -12.58 10.46 -12.49
CA ARG A 35 -12.98 11.37 -13.59
C ARG A 35 -13.35 12.76 -13.11
N ARG A 36 -13.92 12.89 -11.90
CA ARG A 36 -14.29 14.17 -11.30
C ARG A 36 -13.16 14.86 -10.55
N ALA A 37 -11.98 14.24 -10.50
CA ALA A 37 -10.84 14.68 -9.68
C ALA A 37 -11.18 14.80 -8.17
N GLU A 38 -12.15 14.04 -7.69
CA GLU A 38 -12.58 13.96 -6.29
C GLU A 38 -11.78 12.88 -5.56
N GLY A 39 -10.55 13.21 -5.13
CA GLY A 39 -9.61 12.22 -4.60
C GLY A 39 -9.79 11.85 -3.13
N GLU A 40 -10.59 12.58 -2.36
CA GLU A 40 -10.66 12.42 -0.89
C GLU A 40 -11.09 11.01 -0.45
N ASP A 41 -12.04 10.40 -1.13
CA ASP A 41 -12.59 9.09 -0.78
C ASP A 41 -11.88 7.89 -1.43
N LEU A 42 -10.96 8.12 -2.37
CA LEU A 42 -10.37 7.03 -3.17
C LEU A 42 -9.62 6.01 -2.33
N ARG A 43 -8.98 6.43 -1.23
CA ARG A 43 -8.29 5.52 -0.31
C ARG A 43 -9.27 4.59 0.40
N SER A 44 -10.36 5.13 0.92
CA SER A 44 -11.40 4.36 1.60
C SER A 44 -12.08 3.39 0.66
N LEU A 45 -12.40 3.84 -0.57
CA LEU A 45 -12.95 2.98 -1.62
C LEU A 45 -12.01 1.83 -1.98
N GLY A 46 -10.73 2.10 -2.11
CA GLY A 46 -9.69 1.08 -2.33
C GLY A 46 -9.61 0.09 -1.18
N GLY A 47 -9.70 0.56 0.06
CA GLY A 47 -9.76 -0.27 1.25
C GLY A 47 -10.95 -1.24 1.21
N TRP A 48 -12.15 -0.73 0.97
CA TRP A 48 -13.38 -1.53 0.87
C TRP A 48 -13.35 -2.51 -0.30
N PHE A 49 -12.79 -2.11 -1.44
CA PHE A 49 -12.61 -3.01 -2.58
C PHE A 49 -11.80 -4.26 -2.20
N HIS A 50 -10.64 -4.05 -1.63
CA HIS A 50 -9.77 -5.17 -1.26
C HIS A 50 -10.32 -6.00 -0.10
N GLU A 51 -11.02 -5.39 0.85
CA GLU A 51 -11.72 -6.11 1.92
C GLU A 51 -12.82 -7.01 1.35
N THR A 52 -13.64 -6.48 0.46
CA THR A 52 -14.70 -7.26 -0.21
C THR A 52 -14.11 -8.40 -1.03
N LEU A 53 -12.98 -8.17 -1.72
CA LEU A 53 -12.27 -9.22 -2.46
C LEU A 53 -11.75 -10.31 -1.53
N ALA A 54 -11.21 -9.94 -0.37
CA ALA A 54 -10.78 -10.89 0.65
C ALA A 54 -11.97 -11.72 1.19
N GLN A 55 -13.10 -11.08 1.49
CA GLN A 55 -14.33 -11.74 1.92
C GLN A 55 -14.81 -12.75 0.88
N ALA A 56 -14.76 -12.40 -0.41
CA ALA A 56 -15.13 -13.27 -1.52
C ALA A 56 -14.26 -14.54 -1.61
N SER A 57 -13.06 -14.55 -1.01
CA SER A 57 -12.21 -15.74 -0.94
C SER A 57 -12.82 -16.87 -0.11
N GLY A 58 -13.74 -16.56 0.80
CA GLY A 58 -14.41 -17.52 1.68
C GLY A 58 -13.49 -18.28 2.63
N SER A 59 -12.29 -17.75 2.91
CA SER A 59 -11.32 -18.36 3.82
C SER A 59 -11.13 -17.46 5.05
N PRO A 60 -11.61 -17.82 6.25
CA PRO A 60 -11.47 -16.99 7.45
C PRO A 60 -10.01 -16.64 7.77
N ALA A 61 -9.10 -17.59 7.63
CA ALA A 61 -7.67 -17.39 7.86
C ALA A 61 -7.08 -16.36 6.87
N LEU A 62 -7.41 -16.48 5.59
CA LEU A 62 -6.92 -15.55 4.56
C LEU A 62 -7.52 -14.16 4.72
N ILE A 63 -8.80 -14.06 5.07
CA ILE A 63 -9.47 -12.80 5.38
C ILE A 63 -8.75 -12.10 6.54
N ALA A 64 -8.50 -12.80 7.65
CA ALA A 64 -7.82 -12.25 8.82
C ALA A 64 -6.40 -11.75 8.47
N LEU A 65 -5.62 -12.55 7.74
CA LEU A 65 -4.26 -12.19 7.33
C LEU A 65 -4.25 -10.97 6.39
N LEU A 66 -5.12 -10.94 5.40
CA LEU A 66 -5.22 -9.81 4.46
C LEU A 66 -5.69 -8.54 5.16
N THR A 67 -6.64 -8.63 6.10
CA THR A 67 -7.11 -7.48 6.89
C THR A 67 -5.97 -6.91 7.74
N GLN A 68 -5.23 -7.75 8.46
CA GLN A 68 -4.09 -7.31 9.27
C GLN A 68 -2.98 -6.68 8.41
N LEU A 69 -2.66 -7.30 7.28
CA LEU A 69 -1.67 -6.78 6.34
C LEU A 69 -2.08 -5.41 5.82
N ARG A 70 -3.34 -5.22 5.48
CA ARG A 70 -3.86 -3.94 4.99
C ARG A 70 -3.84 -2.84 6.02
N HIS A 71 -4.17 -3.13 7.27
CA HIS A 71 -4.05 -2.15 8.35
C HIS A 71 -2.61 -1.69 8.50
N LYS A 72 -1.64 -2.60 8.45
CA LYS A 72 -0.22 -2.24 8.47
C LYS A 72 0.19 -1.42 7.24
N ILE A 73 -0.24 -1.82 6.06
CA ILE A 73 0.02 -1.09 4.82
C ILE A 73 -0.62 0.30 4.88
N ALA A 74 -1.88 0.41 5.27
CA ALA A 74 -2.58 1.68 5.39
C ALA A 74 -1.88 2.64 6.37
N TRP A 75 -1.37 2.11 7.48
CA TRP A 75 -0.59 2.90 8.44
C TRP A 75 0.75 3.37 7.85
N MET A 76 1.47 2.50 7.13
CA MET A 76 2.73 2.85 6.48
C MET A 76 2.56 3.86 5.34
N TYR A 77 1.41 3.83 4.65
CA TYR A 77 1.08 4.67 3.49
C TYR A 77 0.06 5.77 3.83
N ALA A 78 -0.19 6.05 5.11
CA ALA A 78 -1.22 6.99 5.56
C ALA A 78 -1.09 8.40 4.97
N VAL A 79 0.06 8.74 4.42
CA VAL A 79 0.39 10.07 3.87
C VAL A 79 0.29 10.11 2.32
N GLU A 80 0.12 8.98 1.64
CA GLU A 80 0.29 8.93 0.19
C GLU A 80 -0.99 8.54 -0.57
N GLN A 81 -1.43 9.41 -1.47
CA GLN A 81 -2.41 9.08 -2.50
C GLN A 81 -1.77 8.15 -3.57
N PRO A 82 -2.54 7.26 -4.23
CA PRO A 82 -2.02 6.48 -5.35
C PRO A 82 -1.40 7.41 -6.40
N ALA A 83 -0.21 7.07 -6.89
CA ALA A 83 0.47 7.90 -7.90
C ALA A 83 -0.33 8.01 -9.21
N ARG A 84 -1.14 7.01 -9.50
CA ARG A 84 -1.92 6.88 -10.74
C ARG A 84 -3.28 6.25 -10.42
N PRO A 85 -4.21 7.02 -9.83
CA PRO A 85 -5.50 6.46 -9.39
C PRO A 85 -6.34 5.91 -10.57
N ALA A 86 -6.26 6.51 -11.75
CA ALA A 86 -6.97 6.04 -12.93
C ALA A 86 -6.55 4.62 -13.33
N ASP A 87 -5.23 4.35 -13.37
CA ASP A 87 -4.70 3.03 -13.70
C ASP A 87 -5.09 2.01 -12.64
N SER A 88 -4.99 2.36 -11.35
CA SER A 88 -5.37 1.48 -10.25
C SER A 88 -6.83 1.06 -10.33
N TRP A 89 -7.74 1.98 -10.64
CA TRP A 89 -9.18 1.67 -10.77
C TRP A 89 -9.53 0.92 -12.05
N ALA A 90 -8.75 1.10 -13.14
CA ALA A 90 -8.85 0.26 -14.32
C ALA A 90 -8.40 -1.19 -14.02
N GLU A 91 -7.34 -1.36 -13.25
CA GLU A 91 -6.85 -2.67 -12.77
C GLU A 91 -7.86 -3.37 -11.88
N HIS A 92 -8.49 -2.65 -10.95
CA HIS A 92 -9.58 -3.18 -10.12
C HIS A 92 -10.75 -3.68 -10.99
N GLY A 93 -11.11 -2.94 -12.04
CA GLY A 93 -12.15 -3.35 -12.98
C GLY A 93 -11.81 -4.66 -13.70
N ALA A 94 -10.58 -4.76 -14.24
CA ALA A 94 -10.11 -5.97 -14.92
C ALA A 94 -10.08 -7.18 -13.95
N LEU A 95 -9.71 -6.97 -12.69
CA LEU A 95 -9.69 -8.01 -11.68
C LEU A 95 -11.12 -8.51 -11.36
N VAL A 96 -12.08 -7.59 -11.20
CA VAL A 96 -13.49 -7.95 -10.98
C VAL A 96 -14.06 -8.75 -12.15
N ASP A 97 -13.69 -8.41 -13.38
CA ASP A 97 -14.12 -9.16 -14.56
C ASP A 97 -13.55 -10.59 -14.57
N ALA A 98 -12.31 -10.79 -14.17
CA ALA A 98 -11.72 -12.12 -14.04
C ALA A 98 -12.42 -12.93 -12.92
N VAL A 99 -12.68 -12.31 -11.78
CA VAL A 99 -13.42 -12.92 -10.65
C VAL A 99 -14.85 -13.29 -11.07
N ALA A 100 -15.53 -12.41 -11.80
CA ALA A 100 -16.89 -12.65 -12.30
C ALA A 100 -16.96 -13.87 -13.23
N ARG A 101 -15.99 -14.00 -14.11
CA ARG A 101 -15.87 -15.15 -15.03
C ARG A 101 -15.32 -16.42 -14.39
N ARG A 102 -14.98 -16.39 -13.09
CA ARG A 102 -14.34 -17.50 -12.38
C ARG A 102 -12.98 -17.90 -12.98
N ASP A 103 -12.32 -16.97 -13.63
CA ASP A 103 -10.99 -17.16 -14.20
C ASP A 103 -9.93 -16.98 -13.10
N THR A 104 -9.65 -18.09 -12.41
CA THR A 104 -8.77 -18.15 -11.24
C THR A 104 -7.34 -17.72 -11.56
N GLU A 105 -6.80 -18.17 -12.68
CA GLU A 105 -5.43 -17.86 -13.07
C GLU A 105 -5.29 -16.39 -13.49
N ARG A 106 -6.26 -15.88 -14.23
CA ARG A 106 -6.29 -14.48 -14.62
C ARG A 106 -6.44 -13.56 -13.40
N ALA A 107 -7.33 -13.91 -12.47
CA ALA A 107 -7.51 -13.16 -11.23
C ALA A 107 -6.21 -13.11 -10.40
N ARG A 108 -5.52 -14.25 -10.28
CA ARG A 108 -4.23 -14.35 -9.61
C ARG A 108 -3.16 -13.46 -10.25
N LEU A 109 -3.04 -13.53 -11.56
CA LEU A 109 -2.06 -12.75 -12.32
C LEU A 109 -2.31 -11.25 -12.20
N LEU A 110 -3.56 -10.80 -12.38
CA LEU A 110 -3.92 -9.38 -12.28
C LEU A 110 -3.68 -8.83 -10.88
N ALA A 111 -4.00 -9.59 -9.83
CA ALA A 111 -3.72 -9.18 -8.46
C ALA A 111 -2.22 -9.09 -8.16
N ALA A 112 -1.41 -10.01 -8.71
CA ALA A 112 0.05 -9.95 -8.58
C ALA A 112 0.61 -8.69 -9.24
N GLN A 113 0.22 -8.39 -10.47
CA GLN A 113 0.65 -7.22 -11.21
C GLN A 113 0.23 -5.91 -10.53
N HIS A 114 -0.99 -5.86 -9.98
CA HIS A 114 -1.48 -4.72 -9.20
C HIS A 114 -0.61 -4.47 -7.96
N ALA A 115 -0.34 -5.51 -7.19
CA ALA A 115 0.49 -5.43 -5.98
C ALA A 115 1.95 -5.02 -6.28
N GLU A 116 2.52 -5.51 -7.38
CA GLU A 116 3.87 -5.13 -7.84
C GLU A 116 3.93 -3.65 -8.21
N ARG A 117 2.95 -3.14 -8.99
CA ARG A 117 2.89 -1.73 -9.38
C ARG A 117 2.71 -0.81 -8.16
N ALA A 118 1.85 -1.18 -7.21
CA ALA A 118 1.67 -0.43 -5.98
C ALA A 118 2.98 -0.37 -5.16
N THR A 119 3.70 -1.49 -5.06
CA THR A 119 4.99 -1.56 -4.36
C THR A 119 6.07 -0.75 -5.06
N ALA A 120 6.15 -0.82 -6.39
CA ALA A 120 7.12 -0.06 -7.17
C ALA A 120 6.88 1.46 -7.05
N ALA A 121 5.63 1.90 -7.13
CA ALA A 121 5.25 3.30 -6.95
C ALA A 121 5.65 3.83 -5.56
N HIS A 122 5.50 3.00 -4.53
CA HIS A 122 5.92 3.36 -3.17
C HIS A 122 7.44 3.48 -3.05
N ARG A 123 8.20 2.54 -3.60
CA ARG A 123 9.69 2.57 -3.56
C ARG A 123 10.27 3.81 -4.23
N LEU A 124 9.69 4.24 -5.34
CA LEU A 124 10.14 5.42 -6.08
C LEU A 124 9.90 6.73 -5.31
N ARG A 125 8.95 6.76 -4.38
CA ARG A 125 8.64 7.95 -3.58
C ARG A 125 9.43 8.07 -2.29
N ARG A 126 10.02 6.99 -1.80
CA ARG A 126 10.92 7.03 -0.65
C ARG A 126 12.33 7.25 -1.16
N PRO A 127 12.93 8.46 -1.02
CA PRO A 127 14.35 8.60 -1.28
C PRO A 127 15.08 7.63 -0.35
N TYR A 128 15.98 6.84 -0.92
CA TYR A 128 16.90 6.02 -0.18
C TYR A 128 17.67 6.93 0.79
N VAL A 129 17.33 6.89 2.06
CA VAL A 129 18.17 7.50 3.10
C VAL A 129 19.39 6.58 3.22
N SER A 130 20.37 6.82 2.37
CA SER A 130 21.71 6.27 2.57
C SER A 130 22.17 6.76 3.92
N GLY A 131 22.31 5.85 4.87
CA GLY A 131 22.98 6.12 6.11
C GLY A 131 24.40 6.55 5.80
N SER A 132 24.64 7.84 5.77
CA SER A 132 25.99 8.40 5.79
C SER A 132 26.57 8.16 7.16
N THR A 133 27.16 6.99 7.35
CA THR A 133 28.15 6.75 8.39
C THR A 133 29.50 7.24 7.86
N ALA A 134 29.69 8.54 7.88
CA ALA A 134 31.03 9.11 7.74
C ALA A 134 31.04 10.49 8.40
N GLY A 135 31.44 10.55 9.61
CA GLY A 135 31.66 11.78 10.34
C GLY A 135 32.53 11.51 11.55
N GLY A 136 33.80 11.21 11.31
CA GLY A 136 34.80 11.20 12.37
C GLY A 136 34.80 12.56 13.09
N ALA A 137 34.23 12.58 14.27
CA ALA A 137 34.37 13.71 15.18
C ALA A 137 35.85 13.81 15.58
N ARG A 138 36.58 14.74 14.98
CA ARG A 138 37.86 15.20 15.52
C ARG A 138 37.56 15.90 16.84
N VAL A 139 37.92 15.24 17.92
CA VAL A 139 38.05 15.87 19.23
C VAL A 139 39.17 16.92 19.14
N ARG A 140 38.80 18.18 19.11
CA ARG A 140 39.75 19.29 19.37
C ARG A 140 39.91 19.39 20.88
N THR A 141 41.03 18.91 21.37
CA THR A 141 41.52 19.24 22.70
C THR A 141 41.93 20.69 22.72
N SER A 142 41.11 21.55 23.30
CA SER A 142 41.49 22.91 23.66
C SER A 142 42.28 22.85 24.96
N GLN A 143 43.59 22.94 24.87
CA GLN A 143 44.42 23.25 26.00
C GLN A 143 44.19 24.73 26.36
N HIS A 144 43.63 24.98 27.52
CA HIS A 144 43.70 26.30 28.17
C HIS A 144 44.97 26.37 28.99
N PRO A 145 45.80 27.37 28.79
CA PRO A 145 46.90 27.63 29.72
C PRO A 145 46.34 28.31 30.97
N VAL A 146 46.63 27.69 32.11
CA VAL A 146 46.40 28.26 33.42
C VAL A 146 47.43 29.39 33.60
N ASN A 147 46.97 30.61 33.69
CA ASN A 147 47.82 31.74 34.05
C ASN A 147 47.69 31.99 35.56
N ILE A 148 48.76 31.57 36.28
CA ILE A 148 48.95 31.89 37.69
C ILE A 148 49.91 33.07 37.76
N ALA A 149 49.39 34.21 38.08
CA ALA A 149 50.16 35.31 38.64
C ALA A 149 49.16 36.22 39.37
N GLY A 150 49.22 36.44 40.59
CA GLY A 150 50.27 36.84 41.50
C GLY A 150 49.71 37.98 42.30
N ALA A 151 49.53 37.74 43.55
CA ALA A 151 50.09 38.46 44.68
C ALA A 151 49.66 39.92 44.97
N ARG A 152 49.27 40.06 46.19
CA ARG A 152 49.57 41.17 47.12
C ARG A 152 48.65 42.43 47.02
N HIS A 153 47.85 42.68 47.95
CA HIS A 153 47.93 43.40 49.22
C HIS A 153 46.60 43.29 49.93
#